data_8a3d7f414ccc19908da7e58b7f774d67
#
_entry.id   8a3d7f414ccc19908da7e58b7f774d67
#
_cell.length_a   1.000
_cell.length_b   1.000
_cell.length_c   1.000
_cell.angle_alpha   90.00
_cell.angle_beta   90.00
_cell.angle_gamma   90.00
#
_symmetry.space_group_name_H-M   'P 1'
#
loop_
_entity.id
_entity.type
_entity.pdbx_description
1 polymer ?
#
loop_
_entity_poly.entity_id
_entity_poly.type
_entity_poly.pdbx_seq_one_letter_code
_entity_poly.pdbx_strand_id
1 'polypeptide(L)'
;MDAVYLGSTGLQVSEIGFGTWRFGREDATGTVEVGKQRAFELLDAYAEGGGRFIDTADMYGDGLAETWIGEWFETREWDRESFVVASKVYWPTRGDPNGDGLGRKHLRWSVDAILERLGTDYVDLLYTHRWDDETPVEEFMRTLDGLVADGRVHYLGTSTFEPNAWKVSRANEIARQRGYEPFTVAQPRYNLVDREIVGNYLEMTREYGIGVCPWSPLAGGFLTGKYDRESGVPEGSRAARSDDFGDRYFTEANFRVLDVLLEVANELDAAPAAVALAWLREQGTVPIVGARTPGQLETNLDAAGVSLTESQYERLSEAA
;
A
#
# COMPACT_ATOMS: atom_id res chain seq x y z
N MET A 1 2.42 -0.49 18.21
CA MET A 1 1.33 -0.24 17.21
C MET A 1 0.10 -1.03 17.61
N ASP A 2 -1.07 -0.42 17.47
CA ASP A 2 -2.33 -1.08 17.75
C ASP A 2 -2.82 -1.93 16.57
N ALA A 3 -3.66 -2.94 16.87
CA ALA A 3 -4.34 -3.71 15.86
C ALA A 3 -5.71 -3.08 15.57
N VAL A 4 -6.04 -2.95 14.29
CA VAL A 4 -7.31 -2.37 13.82
C VAL A 4 -8.01 -3.34 12.86
N TYR A 5 -9.35 -3.35 12.86
CA TYR A 5 -10.10 -4.11 11.89
C TYR A 5 -10.02 -3.48 10.50
N LEU A 6 -9.80 -4.29 9.48
CA LEU A 6 -9.69 -3.83 8.11
C LEU A 6 -11.07 -3.83 7.45
N GLY A 7 -11.68 -2.66 7.35
CA GLY A 7 -13.06 -2.50 6.89
C GLY A 7 -14.06 -3.22 7.79
N SER A 8 -15.08 -3.81 7.18
CA SER A 8 -16.12 -4.59 7.87
C SER A 8 -15.77 -6.09 7.99
N THR A 9 -14.48 -6.45 7.85
CA THR A 9 -14.03 -7.83 7.97
C THR A 9 -13.64 -8.19 9.41
N GLY A 10 -13.45 -9.50 9.67
CA GLY A 10 -12.84 -9.98 10.90
C GLY A 10 -11.31 -9.90 10.91
N LEU A 11 -10.68 -9.44 9.82
CA LEU A 11 -9.23 -9.33 9.70
C LEU A 11 -8.70 -8.14 10.51
N GLN A 12 -7.79 -8.42 11.44
CA GLN A 12 -7.05 -7.39 12.16
C GLN A 12 -5.66 -7.23 11.57
N VAL A 13 -5.24 -5.97 11.39
CA VAL A 13 -3.92 -5.59 10.89
C VAL A 13 -3.30 -4.55 11.80
N SER A 14 -1.98 -4.39 11.79
CA SER A 14 -1.36 -3.21 12.41
C SER A 14 -1.82 -1.93 11.71
N GLU A 15 -2.06 -0.88 12.48
CA GLU A 15 -2.59 0.42 12.01
C GLU A 15 -1.70 1.15 10.98
N ILE A 16 -0.48 0.64 10.75
CA ILE A 16 0.44 1.05 9.69
C ILE A 16 0.97 -0.23 9.03
N GLY A 17 0.78 -0.36 7.72
CA GLY A 17 1.32 -1.47 6.93
C GLY A 17 2.70 -1.15 6.34
N PHE A 18 3.50 -2.17 6.07
CA PHE A 18 4.83 -2.03 5.48
C PHE A 18 4.86 -2.51 4.03
N GLY A 19 5.13 -1.58 3.11
CA GLY A 19 5.21 -1.84 1.66
C GLY A 19 6.62 -2.14 1.19
N THR A 20 6.77 -3.22 0.45
CA THR A 20 8.05 -3.76 -0.02
C THR A 20 8.41 -3.39 -1.47
N TRP A 21 7.72 -2.43 -2.09
CA TRP A 21 7.90 -2.03 -3.50
C TRP A 21 9.36 -1.71 -3.90
N ARG A 22 10.22 -1.39 -2.93
CA ARG A 22 11.63 -1.07 -3.19
C ARG A 22 12.58 -2.28 -3.12
N PHE A 23 12.09 -3.42 -2.66
CA PHE A 23 12.90 -4.63 -2.50
C PHE A 23 13.27 -5.21 -3.88
N GLY A 24 14.56 -5.38 -4.13
CA GLY A 24 15.07 -5.90 -5.40
C GLY A 24 14.87 -4.98 -6.61
N ARG A 25 14.26 -3.80 -6.42
CA ARG A 25 13.99 -2.87 -7.49
C ARG A 25 15.24 -2.09 -7.87
N GLU A 26 15.54 -2.04 -9.16
CA GLU A 26 16.58 -1.17 -9.72
C GLU A 26 16.01 0.24 -9.97
N ASP A 27 16.81 1.26 -9.68
CA ASP A 27 16.52 2.63 -10.08
C ASP A 27 16.97 2.88 -11.54
N ALA A 28 16.77 4.10 -12.05
CA ALA A 28 17.12 4.47 -13.42
C ALA A 28 18.62 4.31 -13.75
N THR A 29 19.49 4.16 -12.74
CA THR A 29 20.93 3.94 -12.90
C THR A 29 21.31 2.45 -12.87
N GLY A 30 20.33 1.54 -12.68
CA GLY A 30 20.56 0.11 -12.48
C GLY A 30 21.02 -0.24 -11.06
N THR A 31 20.90 0.72 -10.11
CA THR A 31 21.26 0.46 -8.72
C THR A 31 20.05 -0.09 -7.95
N VAL A 32 20.22 -1.22 -7.26
CA VAL A 32 19.19 -1.81 -6.42
C VAL A 32 18.87 -0.88 -5.23
N GLU A 33 17.64 -0.43 -5.10
CA GLU A 33 17.21 0.54 -4.07
C GLU A 33 17.30 -0.05 -2.67
N VAL A 34 16.84 -1.29 -2.48
CA VAL A 34 16.91 -2.06 -1.23
C VAL A 34 17.32 -3.48 -1.57
N GLY A 35 18.55 -3.85 -1.24
CA GLY A 35 19.06 -5.22 -1.40
C GLY A 35 18.60 -6.13 -0.26
N LYS A 36 18.79 -7.46 -0.42
CA LYS A 36 18.27 -8.49 0.49
C LYS A 36 18.62 -8.26 1.97
N GLN A 37 19.89 -7.97 2.28
CA GLN A 37 20.28 -7.72 3.68
C GLN A 37 19.50 -6.56 4.29
N ARG A 38 19.38 -5.44 3.56
CA ARG A 38 18.63 -4.27 3.99
C ARG A 38 17.13 -4.55 4.09
N ALA A 39 16.58 -5.38 3.22
CA ALA A 39 15.19 -5.83 3.28
C ALA A 39 14.93 -6.58 4.60
N PHE A 40 15.82 -7.47 5.01
CA PHE A 40 15.72 -8.19 6.29
C PHE A 40 15.82 -7.26 7.48
N GLU A 41 16.78 -6.31 7.49
CA GLU A 41 16.87 -5.29 8.54
C GLU A 41 15.59 -4.45 8.69
N LEU A 42 14.94 -4.12 7.57
CA LEU A 42 13.67 -3.39 7.57
C LEU A 42 12.49 -4.25 8.06
N LEU A 43 12.42 -5.51 7.65
CA LEU A 43 11.40 -6.45 8.13
C LEU A 43 11.57 -6.73 9.63
N ASP A 44 12.80 -6.94 10.10
CA ASP A 44 13.11 -7.10 11.51
C ASP A 44 12.67 -5.85 12.32
N ALA A 45 13.07 -4.65 11.91
CA ALA A 45 12.69 -3.40 12.57
C ALA A 45 11.16 -3.17 12.56
N TYR A 46 10.47 -3.52 11.46
CA TYR A 46 9.02 -3.44 11.40
C TYR A 46 8.34 -4.39 12.38
N ALA A 47 8.78 -5.65 12.42
CA ALA A 47 8.23 -6.67 13.31
C ALA A 47 8.49 -6.35 14.79
N GLU A 48 9.71 -5.90 15.13
CA GLU A 48 10.10 -5.46 16.47
C GLU A 48 9.31 -4.22 16.92
N GLY A 49 9.00 -3.31 15.99
CA GLY A 49 8.10 -2.16 16.21
C GLY A 49 6.62 -2.52 16.37
N GLY A 50 6.27 -3.80 16.39
CA GLY A 50 4.89 -4.30 16.54
C GLY A 50 4.10 -4.38 15.24
N GLY A 51 4.75 -4.19 14.09
CA GLY A 51 4.11 -4.31 12.77
C GLY A 51 3.79 -5.76 12.41
N ARG A 52 2.61 -5.98 11.80
CA ARG A 52 2.12 -7.32 11.42
C ARG A 52 1.41 -7.32 10.08
N PHE A 53 1.49 -6.25 9.31
CA PHE A 53 0.87 -6.16 7.98
C PHE A 53 1.92 -5.82 6.92
N ILE A 54 2.33 -6.81 6.11
CA ILE A 54 3.32 -6.69 5.04
C ILE A 54 2.60 -6.66 3.69
N ASP A 55 2.87 -5.65 2.88
CA ASP A 55 2.32 -5.46 1.54
C ASP A 55 3.41 -5.67 0.49
N THR A 56 3.20 -6.62 -0.42
CA THR A 56 4.06 -6.92 -1.55
C THR A 56 3.28 -7.04 -2.86
N ALA A 57 3.89 -7.49 -3.94
CA ALA A 57 3.28 -7.83 -5.22
C ALA A 57 4.18 -8.77 -6.04
N ASP A 58 3.56 -9.54 -6.94
CA ASP A 58 4.23 -10.49 -7.82
C ASP A 58 5.31 -9.86 -8.71
N MET A 59 5.13 -8.60 -9.10
CA MET A 59 6.06 -7.85 -9.95
C MET A 59 7.15 -7.09 -9.19
N TYR A 60 7.12 -7.02 -7.85
CA TYR A 60 8.10 -6.22 -7.11
C TYR A 60 9.49 -6.88 -7.14
N GLY A 61 10.46 -6.15 -7.74
CA GLY A 61 11.81 -6.68 -7.96
C GLY A 61 11.81 -7.99 -8.76
N ASP A 62 10.90 -8.14 -9.72
CA ASP A 62 10.71 -9.36 -10.52
C ASP A 62 10.50 -10.62 -9.66
N GLY A 63 9.72 -10.48 -8.56
CA GLY A 63 9.43 -11.55 -7.61
C GLY A 63 10.41 -11.65 -6.43
N LEU A 64 11.50 -10.89 -6.44
CA LEU A 64 12.50 -10.91 -5.35
C LEU A 64 11.90 -10.42 -4.02
N ALA A 65 10.95 -9.49 -4.05
CA ALA A 65 10.32 -9.00 -2.82
C ALA A 65 9.59 -10.12 -2.09
N GLU A 66 8.80 -10.93 -2.77
CA GLU A 66 8.11 -12.09 -2.19
C GLU A 66 9.10 -13.17 -1.76
N THR A 67 10.10 -13.49 -2.60
CA THR A 67 11.15 -14.46 -2.26
C THR A 67 11.88 -14.07 -0.97
N TRP A 68 12.25 -12.81 -0.79
CA TRP A 68 12.94 -12.35 0.41
C TRP A 68 12.04 -12.31 1.64
N ILE A 69 10.74 -12.07 1.49
CA ILE A 69 9.76 -12.21 2.60
C ILE A 69 9.66 -13.68 3.02
N GLY A 70 9.55 -14.62 2.07
CA GLY A 70 9.54 -16.06 2.35
C GLY A 70 10.80 -16.52 3.09
N GLU A 71 11.97 -16.18 2.55
CA GLU A 71 13.26 -16.49 3.19
C GLU A 71 13.43 -15.81 4.56
N TRP A 72 12.84 -14.62 4.75
CA TRP A 72 12.84 -13.94 6.04
C TRP A 72 12.04 -14.74 7.07
N PHE A 73 10.85 -15.22 6.76
CA PHE A 73 10.07 -16.10 7.63
C PHE A 73 10.81 -17.42 7.91
N GLU A 74 11.47 -18.01 6.92
CA GLU A 74 12.24 -19.27 7.09
C GLU A 74 13.45 -19.09 8.01
N THR A 75 14.11 -17.92 7.96
CA THR A 75 15.38 -17.67 8.68
C THR A 75 15.23 -16.90 9.97
N ARG A 76 14.04 -16.43 10.33
CA ARG A 76 13.72 -15.72 11.57
C ARG A 76 12.73 -16.52 12.40
N GLU A 77 12.73 -16.28 13.69
CA GLU A 77 11.82 -16.95 14.65
C GLU A 77 10.42 -16.28 14.68
N TRP A 78 9.99 -15.63 13.58
CA TRP A 78 8.68 -15.05 13.45
C TRP A 78 7.68 -16.07 12.92
N ASP A 79 6.57 -16.24 13.63
CA ASP A 79 5.48 -17.09 13.20
C ASP A 79 4.72 -16.43 12.03
N ARG A 80 4.64 -17.10 10.86
CA ARG A 80 3.91 -16.65 9.68
C ARG A 80 2.45 -16.31 10.00
N GLU A 81 1.79 -17.11 10.86
CA GLU A 81 0.40 -16.90 11.29
C GLU A 81 0.19 -15.61 12.08
N SER A 82 1.23 -15.03 12.65
CA SER A 82 1.15 -13.75 13.35
C SER A 82 1.18 -12.54 12.43
N PHE A 83 1.37 -12.74 11.12
CA PHE A 83 1.42 -11.68 10.12
C PHE A 83 0.29 -11.78 9.12
N VAL A 84 -0.21 -10.63 8.67
CA VAL A 84 -1.01 -10.49 7.47
C VAL A 84 -0.07 -10.15 6.32
N VAL A 85 -0.02 -11.00 5.31
CA VAL A 85 0.78 -10.80 4.09
C VAL A 85 -0.17 -10.58 2.92
N ALA A 86 -0.08 -9.41 2.32
CA ALA A 86 -0.82 -9.07 1.11
C ALA A 86 0.08 -9.14 -0.12
N SER A 87 -0.41 -9.73 -1.21
CA SER A 87 0.24 -9.64 -2.52
C SER A 87 -0.73 -9.16 -3.60
N LYS A 88 -0.23 -8.93 -4.82
CA LYS A 88 -0.99 -8.33 -5.92
C LYS A 88 -0.69 -9.03 -7.24
N VAL A 89 -1.70 -9.11 -8.11
CA VAL A 89 -1.61 -9.70 -9.46
C VAL A 89 -2.20 -8.74 -10.49
N TYR A 90 -1.51 -8.52 -11.59
CA TYR A 90 -1.99 -7.87 -12.82
C TYR A 90 -0.88 -7.71 -13.86
N TRP A 91 0.28 -7.15 -13.44
CA TRP A 91 1.34 -6.72 -14.36
C TRP A 91 2.02 -7.92 -15.01
N PRO A 92 2.65 -7.74 -16.20
CA PRO A 92 3.33 -8.84 -16.84
C PRO A 92 4.49 -9.35 -16.00
N THR A 93 4.40 -10.63 -15.65
CA THR A 93 5.44 -11.41 -14.97
C THR A 93 6.04 -12.47 -15.89
N ARG A 94 5.49 -12.58 -17.12
CA ARG A 94 5.92 -13.49 -18.20
C ARG A 94 5.78 -12.80 -19.55
N GLY A 95 6.59 -13.23 -20.51
CA GLY A 95 6.60 -12.67 -21.88
C GLY A 95 5.60 -13.30 -22.85
N ASP A 96 4.64 -14.12 -22.38
CA ASP A 96 3.64 -14.77 -23.25
C ASP A 96 2.29 -14.02 -23.19
N PRO A 97 1.38 -14.27 -24.17
CA PRO A 97 0.09 -13.55 -24.26
C PRO A 97 -0.88 -13.76 -23.08
N ASN A 98 -0.60 -14.68 -22.16
CA ASN A 98 -1.38 -14.89 -20.93
C ASN A 98 -0.53 -14.63 -19.68
N GLY A 99 0.49 -13.79 -19.80
CA GLY A 99 1.43 -13.46 -18.73
C GLY A 99 1.05 -12.22 -17.94
N ASP A 100 -0.11 -11.61 -18.18
CA ASP A 100 -0.62 -10.41 -17.52
C ASP A 100 -2.15 -10.38 -17.42
N GLY A 101 -2.70 -9.32 -16.82
CA GLY A 101 -4.12 -9.05 -16.67
C GLY A 101 -4.80 -9.87 -15.58
N LEU A 102 -6.14 -9.93 -15.62
CA LEU A 102 -6.97 -10.65 -14.65
C LEU A 102 -7.63 -11.92 -15.25
N GLY A 103 -7.18 -12.36 -16.43
CA GLY A 103 -7.65 -13.59 -17.03
C GLY A 103 -7.42 -14.80 -16.12
N ARG A 104 -8.36 -15.77 -16.12
CA ARG A 104 -8.34 -16.94 -15.22
C ARG A 104 -7.01 -17.70 -15.23
N LYS A 105 -6.41 -17.85 -16.42
CA LYS A 105 -5.15 -18.58 -16.56
C LYS A 105 -4.01 -17.86 -15.85
N HIS A 106 -3.92 -16.54 -16.01
CA HIS A 106 -2.90 -15.72 -15.35
C HIS A 106 -3.10 -15.68 -13.84
N LEU A 107 -4.33 -15.37 -13.37
CA LEU A 107 -4.62 -15.32 -11.93
C LEU A 107 -4.22 -16.60 -11.19
N ARG A 108 -4.61 -17.77 -11.71
CA ARG A 108 -4.27 -19.05 -11.07
C ARG A 108 -2.77 -19.31 -11.05
N TRP A 109 -2.13 -19.10 -12.20
CA TRP A 109 -0.68 -19.29 -12.30
C TRP A 109 0.09 -18.32 -11.39
N SER A 110 -0.31 -17.03 -11.38
CA SER A 110 0.37 -16.03 -10.55
C SER A 110 0.23 -16.33 -9.05
N VAL A 111 -0.95 -16.76 -8.60
CA VAL A 111 -1.13 -17.16 -7.20
C VAL A 111 -0.25 -18.37 -6.85
N ASP A 112 -0.14 -19.39 -7.74
CA ASP A 112 0.78 -20.51 -7.53
C ASP A 112 2.23 -20.01 -7.35
N ALA A 113 2.67 -19.11 -8.23
CA ALA A 113 4.02 -18.56 -8.20
C ALA A 113 4.27 -17.64 -6.98
N ILE A 114 3.28 -16.86 -6.54
CA ILE A 114 3.32 -16.06 -5.31
C ILE A 114 3.55 -16.95 -4.09
N LEU A 115 2.74 -18.00 -3.95
CA LEU A 115 2.82 -18.94 -2.82
C LEU A 115 4.16 -19.67 -2.79
N GLU A 116 4.67 -20.09 -3.95
CA GLU A 116 6.01 -20.70 -4.09
C GLU A 116 7.11 -19.75 -3.60
N ARG A 117 7.10 -18.47 -4.06
CA ARG A 117 8.10 -17.47 -3.64
C ARG A 117 8.01 -17.11 -2.16
N LEU A 118 6.81 -17.00 -1.62
CA LEU A 118 6.58 -16.73 -0.20
C LEU A 118 6.82 -17.95 0.71
N GLY A 119 6.92 -19.16 0.14
CA GLY A 119 7.09 -20.40 0.92
C GLY A 119 5.91 -20.71 1.84
N THR A 120 4.68 -20.44 1.39
CA THR A 120 3.44 -20.60 2.17
C THR A 120 2.31 -21.19 1.32
N ASP A 121 1.29 -21.75 1.96
CA ASP A 121 0.12 -22.31 1.27
C ASP A 121 -0.98 -21.28 0.99
N TYR A 122 -0.90 -20.10 1.60
CA TYR A 122 -1.91 -19.02 1.45
C TYR A 122 -1.30 -17.62 1.53
N VAL A 123 -2.02 -16.65 0.96
CA VAL A 123 -1.88 -15.22 1.28
C VAL A 123 -3.13 -14.75 2.00
N ASP A 124 -2.95 -13.85 3.00
CA ASP A 124 -4.08 -13.31 3.75
C ASP A 124 -4.95 -12.40 2.89
N LEU A 125 -4.33 -11.63 2.00
CA LEU A 125 -5.01 -10.65 1.16
C LEU A 125 -4.41 -10.66 -0.25
N LEU A 126 -5.25 -10.86 -1.26
CA LEU A 126 -4.85 -10.74 -2.66
C LEU A 126 -5.51 -9.53 -3.29
N TYR A 127 -4.70 -8.60 -3.78
CA TYR A 127 -5.19 -7.46 -4.56
C TYR A 127 -5.19 -7.75 -6.07
N THR A 128 -6.24 -7.34 -6.76
CA THR A 128 -6.12 -7.01 -8.17
C THR A 128 -5.34 -5.69 -8.26
N HIS A 129 -4.12 -5.75 -8.81
CA HIS A 129 -3.19 -4.61 -8.79
C HIS A 129 -3.66 -3.44 -9.66
N ARG A 130 -4.52 -3.74 -10.63
CA ARG A 130 -5.15 -2.79 -11.53
C ARG A 130 -6.46 -3.37 -12.06
N TRP A 131 -7.35 -2.50 -12.54
CA TRP A 131 -8.51 -2.94 -13.32
C TRP A 131 -8.08 -3.42 -14.70
N ASP A 132 -8.69 -4.52 -15.14
CA ASP A 132 -8.53 -5.09 -16.48
C ASP A 132 -9.78 -4.84 -17.30
N ASP A 133 -9.67 -3.99 -18.33
CA ASP A 133 -10.80 -3.70 -19.23
C ASP A 133 -11.00 -4.80 -20.28
N GLU A 134 -10.02 -5.70 -20.48
CA GLU A 134 -10.07 -6.78 -21.46
C GLU A 134 -10.70 -8.07 -20.89
N THR A 135 -10.65 -8.25 -19.55
CA THR A 135 -11.21 -9.43 -18.91
C THR A 135 -12.62 -9.15 -18.37
N PRO A 136 -13.64 -9.97 -18.73
CA PRO A 136 -14.97 -9.83 -18.14
C PRO A 136 -14.97 -9.91 -16.63
N VAL A 137 -15.69 -9.00 -15.96
CA VAL A 137 -15.73 -8.91 -14.49
C VAL A 137 -16.19 -10.23 -13.87
N GLU A 138 -17.17 -10.89 -14.47
CA GLU A 138 -17.70 -12.19 -14.04
C GLU A 138 -16.64 -13.31 -14.09
N GLU A 139 -15.69 -13.22 -15.02
CA GLU A 139 -14.62 -14.22 -15.13
C GLU A 139 -13.60 -14.06 -14.03
N PHE A 140 -13.07 -12.85 -13.82
CA PHE A 140 -12.05 -12.68 -12.79
C PHE A 140 -12.65 -12.79 -11.37
N MET A 141 -13.87 -12.26 -11.10
CA MET A 141 -14.53 -12.41 -9.80
C MET A 141 -14.78 -13.89 -9.46
N ARG A 142 -15.27 -14.68 -10.42
CA ARG A 142 -15.43 -16.14 -10.23
C ARG A 142 -14.09 -16.84 -9.96
N THR A 143 -13.01 -16.38 -10.59
CA THR A 143 -11.68 -16.98 -10.41
C THR A 143 -11.14 -16.67 -9.04
N LEU A 144 -11.28 -15.41 -8.58
CA LEU A 144 -10.89 -14.96 -7.23
C LEU A 144 -11.68 -15.70 -6.16
N ASP A 145 -13.00 -15.82 -6.30
CA ASP A 145 -13.86 -16.63 -5.43
C ASP A 145 -13.36 -18.08 -5.30
N GLY A 146 -13.00 -18.70 -6.43
CA GLY A 146 -12.43 -20.03 -6.43
C GLY A 146 -11.09 -20.14 -5.66
N LEU A 147 -10.26 -19.11 -5.70
CA LEU A 147 -9.00 -19.06 -4.95
C LEU A 147 -9.24 -18.94 -3.42
N VAL A 148 -10.30 -18.22 -3.03
CA VAL A 148 -10.73 -18.16 -1.62
C VAL A 148 -11.32 -19.49 -1.17
N ALA A 149 -12.21 -20.09 -1.97
CA ALA A 149 -12.80 -21.38 -1.67
C ALA A 149 -11.76 -22.52 -1.56
N ASP A 150 -10.66 -22.44 -2.33
CA ASP A 150 -9.52 -23.35 -2.29
C ASP A 150 -8.60 -23.11 -1.06
N GLY A 151 -8.84 -22.04 -0.27
CA GLY A 151 -8.05 -21.67 0.92
C GLY A 151 -6.69 -21.05 0.61
N ARG A 152 -6.43 -20.67 -0.64
CA ARG A 152 -5.15 -20.09 -1.10
C ARG A 152 -5.08 -18.57 -0.90
N VAL A 153 -6.23 -17.93 -0.74
CA VAL A 153 -6.43 -16.51 -0.47
C VAL A 153 -7.51 -16.39 0.60
N HIS A 154 -7.31 -15.55 1.61
CA HIS A 154 -8.33 -15.38 2.64
C HIS A 154 -9.26 -14.19 2.35
N TYR A 155 -8.72 -13.06 1.89
CA TYR A 155 -9.49 -11.84 1.59
C TYR A 155 -9.11 -11.28 0.22
N LEU A 156 -10.07 -10.58 -0.40
CA LEU A 156 -9.89 -9.96 -1.71
C LEU A 156 -9.81 -8.44 -1.59
N GLY A 157 -8.88 -7.85 -2.31
CA GLY A 157 -8.71 -6.41 -2.40
C GLY A 157 -8.58 -5.91 -3.83
N THR A 158 -8.68 -4.61 -3.99
CA THR A 158 -8.47 -3.91 -5.25
C THR A 158 -7.49 -2.75 -5.08
N SER A 159 -6.66 -2.47 -6.10
CA SER A 159 -5.72 -1.38 -6.09
C SER A 159 -5.77 -0.60 -7.40
N THR A 160 -5.39 0.68 -7.36
CA THR A 160 -5.23 1.53 -8.55
C THR A 160 -6.47 1.55 -9.48
N PHE A 161 -7.68 1.57 -8.89
CA PHE A 161 -8.96 1.69 -9.62
C PHE A 161 -9.50 3.12 -9.57
N GLU A 162 -8.89 3.97 -8.77
CA GLU A 162 -9.30 5.36 -8.62
C GLU A 162 -9.12 6.16 -9.94
N PRO A 163 -9.98 7.13 -10.24
CA PRO A 163 -11.15 7.54 -9.46
C PRO A 163 -12.42 6.70 -9.74
N ASN A 164 -12.31 5.52 -10.34
CA ASN A 164 -13.43 4.74 -10.88
C ASN A 164 -14.15 3.90 -9.80
N ALA A 165 -14.76 4.53 -8.81
CA ALA A 165 -15.56 3.87 -7.77
C ALA A 165 -16.61 2.88 -8.34
N TRP A 166 -17.26 3.24 -9.46
CA TRP A 166 -18.26 2.41 -10.11
C TRP A 166 -17.75 1.02 -10.55
N LYS A 167 -16.46 0.90 -10.85
CA LYS A 167 -15.83 -0.38 -11.24
C LYS A 167 -15.83 -1.34 -10.04
N VAL A 168 -15.42 -0.85 -8.87
CA VAL A 168 -15.44 -1.64 -7.63
C VAL A 168 -16.88 -2.00 -7.24
N SER A 169 -17.80 -1.02 -7.27
CA SER A 169 -19.23 -1.26 -7.01
C SER A 169 -19.80 -2.35 -7.93
N ARG A 170 -19.52 -2.27 -9.24
CA ARG A 170 -19.96 -3.27 -10.21
C ARG A 170 -19.42 -4.66 -9.87
N ALA A 171 -18.14 -4.79 -9.54
CA ALA A 171 -17.55 -6.08 -9.19
C ALA A 171 -18.19 -6.67 -7.93
N ASN A 172 -18.41 -5.85 -6.89
CA ASN A 172 -19.02 -6.27 -5.65
C ASN A 172 -20.52 -6.62 -5.82
N GLU A 173 -21.26 -5.90 -6.67
CA GLU A 173 -22.65 -6.26 -6.97
C GLU A 173 -22.74 -7.60 -7.73
N ILE A 174 -21.83 -7.86 -8.68
CA ILE A 174 -21.73 -9.17 -9.35
C ILE A 174 -21.40 -10.27 -8.33
N ALA A 175 -20.45 -10.03 -7.43
CA ALA A 175 -20.12 -10.96 -6.37
C ALA A 175 -21.33 -11.28 -5.50
N ARG A 176 -22.04 -10.28 -4.99
CA ARG A 176 -23.27 -10.44 -4.19
C ARG A 176 -24.35 -11.24 -4.93
N GLN A 177 -24.61 -10.92 -6.20
CA GLN A 177 -25.63 -11.60 -7.02
C GLN A 177 -25.29 -13.05 -7.29
N ARG A 178 -24.01 -13.41 -7.37
CA ARG A 178 -23.52 -14.76 -7.70
C ARG A 178 -23.14 -15.58 -6.47
N GLY A 179 -23.10 -14.98 -5.27
CA GLY A 179 -22.60 -15.61 -4.05
C GLY A 179 -21.08 -15.83 -4.08
N TYR A 180 -20.33 -14.91 -4.72
CA TYR A 180 -18.88 -14.89 -4.72
C TYR A 180 -18.36 -13.98 -3.61
N GLU A 181 -17.10 -14.19 -3.21
CA GLU A 181 -16.40 -13.28 -2.30
C GLU A 181 -16.23 -11.89 -2.93
N PRO A 182 -16.61 -10.80 -2.23
CA PRO A 182 -16.44 -9.44 -2.73
C PRO A 182 -15.05 -8.90 -2.42
N PHE A 183 -14.70 -7.78 -3.03
CA PHE A 183 -13.59 -6.96 -2.55
C PHE A 183 -13.94 -6.33 -1.21
N THR A 184 -13.10 -6.56 -0.22
CA THR A 184 -13.25 -6.07 1.15
C THR A 184 -12.21 -5.03 1.53
N VAL A 185 -11.17 -4.85 0.70
CA VAL A 185 -10.09 -3.89 0.90
C VAL A 185 -9.81 -3.13 -0.39
N ALA A 186 -9.52 -1.83 -0.26
CA ALA A 186 -9.07 -0.99 -1.36
C ALA A 186 -7.71 -0.37 -1.03
N GLN A 187 -6.80 -0.39 -2.02
CA GLN A 187 -5.49 0.25 -1.91
C GLN A 187 -5.35 1.36 -2.95
N PRO A 188 -5.92 2.56 -2.70
CA PRO A 188 -5.81 3.72 -3.58
C PRO A 188 -4.57 4.55 -3.28
N ARG A 189 -4.20 5.46 -4.21
CA ARG A 189 -3.29 6.57 -3.88
C ARG A 189 -4.06 7.59 -3.04
N TYR A 190 -3.57 7.87 -1.84
CA TYR A 190 -4.19 8.87 -0.99
C TYR A 190 -3.19 9.43 0.03
N ASN A 191 -3.12 10.74 0.12
CA ASN A 191 -2.33 11.51 1.08
C ASN A 191 -2.80 12.97 1.08
N LEU A 192 -2.15 13.84 1.84
CA LEU A 192 -2.51 15.26 1.96
C LEU A 192 -2.51 16.04 0.64
N VAL A 193 -1.75 15.62 -0.38
CA VAL A 193 -1.63 16.30 -1.68
C VAL A 193 -2.18 15.51 -2.87
N ASP A 194 -2.47 14.22 -2.71
CA ASP A 194 -3.17 13.38 -3.70
C ASP A 194 -4.56 13.05 -3.15
N ARG A 195 -5.59 13.83 -3.53
CA ARG A 195 -6.95 13.82 -2.96
C ARG A 195 -8.04 13.38 -3.97
N GLU A 196 -7.69 12.81 -5.10
CA GLU A 196 -8.63 12.47 -6.19
C GLU A 196 -9.71 11.45 -5.78
N ILE A 197 -9.47 10.69 -4.72
CA ILE A 197 -10.44 9.71 -4.21
C ILE A 197 -11.46 10.30 -3.22
N VAL A 198 -11.25 11.53 -2.76
CA VAL A 198 -12.19 12.19 -1.84
C VAL A 198 -13.54 12.40 -2.54
N GLY A 199 -14.62 12.11 -1.86
CA GLY A 199 -15.97 12.06 -2.42
C GLY A 199 -16.32 10.64 -2.87
N ASN A 200 -16.60 10.44 -4.15
CA ASN A 200 -17.22 9.21 -4.67
C ASN A 200 -16.50 7.90 -4.29
N TYR A 201 -15.16 7.89 -4.31
CA TYR A 201 -14.45 6.65 -4.01
C TYR A 201 -14.48 6.31 -2.51
N LEU A 202 -14.17 7.27 -1.64
CA LEU A 202 -14.25 7.07 -0.19
C LEU A 202 -15.70 6.86 0.29
N GLU A 203 -16.68 7.50 -0.35
CA GLU A 203 -18.10 7.26 -0.09
C GLU A 203 -18.47 5.82 -0.43
N MET A 204 -18.07 5.34 -1.61
CA MET A 204 -18.25 3.94 -2.02
C MET A 204 -17.61 2.97 -1.02
N THR A 205 -16.37 3.23 -0.56
CA THR A 205 -15.72 2.33 0.39
C THR A 205 -16.48 2.25 1.72
N ARG A 206 -17.04 3.36 2.21
CA ARG A 206 -17.89 3.38 3.42
C ARG A 206 -19.19 2.62 3.21
N GLU A 207 -19.86 2.81 2.08
CA GLU A 207 -21.14 2.13 1.77
C GLU A 207 -20.97 0.61 1.69
N TYR A 208 -19.86 0.13 1.12
CA TYR A 208 -19.58 -1.31 1.00
C TYR A 208 -18.83 -1.88 2.21
N GLY A 209 -18.45 -1.08 3.19
CA GLY A 209 -17.65 -1.52 4.34
C GLY A 209 -16.22 -1.94 3.97
N ILE A 210 -15.66 -1.37 2.90
CA ILE A 210 -14.34 -1.69 2.38
C ILE A 210 -13.26 -0.94 3.19
N GLY A 211 -12.27 -1.66 3.71
CA GLY A 211 -11.09 -1.09 4.37
C GLY A 211 -10.20 -0.36 3.35
N VAL A 212 -9.60 0.76 3.77
CA VAL A 212 -8.76 1.57 2.88
C VAL A 212 -7.31 1.54 3.35
N CYS A 213 -6.41 1.09 2.48
CA CYS A 213 -4.97 1.01 2.71
C CYS A 213 -4.21 1.92 1.73
N PRO A 214 -4.06 3.22 2.00
CA PRO A 214 -3.44 4.14 1.05
C PRO A 214 -2.00 3.78 0.70
N TRP A 215 -1.67 3.69 -0.60
CA TRP A 215 -0.30 3.66 -1.04
C TRP A 215 0.24 5.07 -1.31
N SER A 216 1.56 5.24 -1.26
CA SER A 216 2.26 6.54 -1.35
C SER A 216 1.77 7.57 -0.31
N PRO A 217 1.60 7.17 0.97
CA PRO A 217 0.99 8.03 1.99
C PRO A 217 1.79 9.30 2.28
N LEU A 218 3.08 9.32 1.92
CA LEU A 218 3.99 10.48 2.07
C LEU A 218 4.29 11.18 0.73
N ALA A 219 3.47 10.99 -0.31
CA ALA A 219 3.66 11.61 -1.62
C ALA A 219 5.10 11.42 -2.17
N GLY A 220 5.60 10.17 -2.12
CA GLY A 220 6.96 9.86 -2.54
C GLY A 220 8.07 10.50 -1.70
N GLY A 221 7.72 11.01 -0.52
CA GLY A 221 8.60 11.71 0.41
C GLY A 221 8.49 13.23 0.34
N PHE A 222 7.54 13.80 -0.40
CA PHE A 222 7.26 15.24 -0.39
C PHE A 222 6.82 15.71 1.01
N LEU A 223 5.95 14.96 1.66
CA LEU A 223 5.40 15.25 2.99
C LEU A 223 6.36 14.94 4.15
N THR A 224 7.64 14.70 3.89
CA THR A 224 8.67 14.54 4.95
C THR A 224 9.32 15.86 5.37
N GLY A 225 8.99 16.97 4.72
CA GLY A 225 9.57 18.28 5.02
C GLY A 225 10.97 18.54 4.46
N LYS A 226 11.53 17.60 3.67
CA LYS A 226 12.89 17.75 3.10
C LYS A 226 12.98 18.62 1.86
N TYR A 227 11.85 19.00 1.29
CA TYR A 227 11.76 19.86 0.11
C TYR A 227 11.25 21.24 0.50
N ASP A 228 11.87 22.28 -0.03
CA ASP A 228 11.39 23.65 0.08
C ASP A 228 11.45 24.35 -1.28
N ARG A 229 10.90 25.58 -1.35
CA ARG A 229 10.78 26.33 -2.61
C ARG A 229 12.11 26.86 -3.14
N GLU A 230 13.10 27.06 -2.29
CA GLU A 230 14.30 27.83 -2.59
C GLU A 230 15.57 26.97 -2.68
N SER A 231 15.69 25.94 -1.87
CA SER A 231 16.93 25.14 -1.69
C SER A 231 17.16 24.13 -2.82
N GLY A 232 16.24 24.03 -3.80
CA GLY A 232 16.35 23.09 -4.90
C GLY A 232 16.06 21.63 -4.47
N VAL A 233 16.46 20.68 -5.32
CA VAL A 233 16.18 19.26 -5.12
C VAL A 233 17.35 18.61 -4.35
N PRO A 234 17.13 18.07 -3.14
CA PRO A 234 18.19 17.40 -2.39
C PRO A 234 18.78 16.21 -3.15
N GLU A 235 20.11 16.10 -3.14
CA GLU A 235 20.82 14.99 -3.77
C GLU A 235 20.36 13.64 -3.20
N GLY A 236 20.24 12.61 -4.04
CA GLY A 236 19.78 11.29 -3.65
C GLY A 236 18.30 11.18 -3.29
N SER A 237 17.54 12.30 -3.35
CA SER A 237 16.09 12.30 -3.15
C SER A 237 15.35 11.65 -4.33
N ARG A 238 14.05 11.35 -4.16
CA ARG A 238 13.23 10.82 -5.26
C ARG A 238 13.09 11.85 -6.39
N ALA A 239 12.96 13.13 -6.07
CA ALA A 239 12.89 14.20 -7.05
C ALA A 239 14.16 14.30 -7.92
N ALA A 240 15.34 13.99 -7.35
CA ALA A 240 16.59 13.97 -8.10
C ALA A 240 16.71 12.78 -9.08
N ARG A 241 15.79 11.81 -9.00
CA ARG A 241 15.81 10.54 -9.77
C ARG A 241 14.60 10.37 -10.68
N SER A 242 13.64 11.29 -10.68
CA SER A 242 12.39 11.19 -11.43
C SER A 242 11.97 12.56 -11.91
N ASP A 243 11.97 12.74 -13.21
CA ASP A 243 11.59 14.01 -13.86
C ASP A 243 10.12 14.38 -13.55
N ASP A 244 9.23 13.38 -13.50
CA ASP A 244 7.80 13.59 -13.23
C ASP A 244 7.49 13.98 -11.77
N PHE A 245 8.45 13.79 -10.84
CA PHE A 245 8.20 14.07 -9.42
C PHE A 245 8.00 15.56 -9.15
N GLY A 246 8.85 16.40 -9.75
CA GLY A 246 8.77 17.85 -9.62
C GLY A 246 7.47 18.38 -10.21
N ASP A 247 7.14 17.96 -11.43
CA ASP A 247 5.90 18.37 -12.12
C ASP A 247 4.65 18.02 -11.32
N ARG A 248 4.66 16.87 -10.64
CA ARG A 248 3.54 16.42 -9.83
C ARG A 248 3.42 17.15 -8.49
N TYR A 249 4.53 17.28 -7.76
CA TYR A 249 4.47 17.69 -6.36
C TYR A 249 4.95 19.12 -6.10
N PHE A 250 5.80 19.70 -6.94
CA PHE A 250 6.34 21.05 -6.72
C PHE A 250 5.39 22.13 -7.24
N THR A 251 4.17 22.14 -6.74
CA THR A 251 3.18 23.18 -7.02
C THR A 251 3.01 24.08 -5.81
N GLU A 252 2.62 25.33 -6.04
CA GLU A 252 2.36 26.28 -4.95
C GLU A 252 1.24 25.82 -4.02
N ALA A 253 0.25 25.10 -4.57
CA ALA A 253 -0.82 24.50 -3.77
C ALA A 253 -0.26 23.45 -2.80
N ASN A 254 0.57 22.53 -3.29
CA ASN A 254 1.16 21.49 -2.45
C ASN A 254 2.16 22.05 -1.43
N PHE A 255 2.90 23.10 -1.76
CA PHE A 255 3.75 23.76 -0.78
C PHE A 255 2.97 24.45 0.33
N ARG A 256 1.78 25.01 0.06
CA ARG A 256 0.90 25.53 1.12
C ARG A 256 0.45 24.43 2.08
N VAL A 257 0.12 23.24 1.54
CA VAL A 257 -0.19 22.07 2.38
C VAL A 257 1.02 21.68 3.23
N LEU A 258 2.22 21.68 2.64
CA LEU A 258 3.45 21.36 3.35
C LEU A 258 3.74 22.37 4.46
N ASP A 259 3.51 23.68 4.23
CA ASP A 259 3.70 24.71 5.25
C ASP A 259 2.82 24.44 6.48
N VAL A 260 1.52 24.15 6.27
CA VAL A 260 0.59 23.80 7.37
C VAL A 260 1.01 22.51 8.07
N LEU A 261 1.47 21.51 7.32
CA LEU A 261 1.98 20.27 7.89
C LEU A 261 3.20 20.52 8.80
N LEU A 262 4.13 21.39 8.37
CA LEU A 262 5.31 21.75 9.15
C LEU A 262 4.95 22.53 10.42
N GLU A 263 3.94 23.42 10.35
CA GLU A 263 3.41 24.13 11.54
C GLU A 263 2.85 23.13 12.55
N VAL A 264 1.97 22.22 12.14
CA VAL A 264 1.37 21.22 13.02
C VAL A 264 2.42 20.26 13.57
N ALA A 265 3.40 19.87 12.77
CA ALA A 265 4.50 19.02 13.19
C ALA A 265 5.34 19.69 14.30
N ASN A 266 5.61 20.99 14.16
CA ASN A 266 6.32 21.76 15.18
C ASN A 266 5.50 21.93 16.48
N GLU A 267 4.17 22.14 16.39
CA GLU A 267 3.28 22.19 17.55
C GLU A 267 3.30 20.89 18.37
N LEU A 268 3.44 19.75 17.69
CA LEU A 268 3.42 18.40 18.28
C LEU A 268 4.81 17.88 18.65
N ASP A 269 5.88 18.63 18.36
CA ASP A 269 7.27 18.16 18.46
C ASP A 269 7.46 16.79 17.78
N ALA A 270 6.86 16.64 16.59
CA ALA A 270 6.83 15.38 15.83
C ALA A 270 7.40 15.57 14.42
N ALA A 271 7.87 14.49 13.80
CA ALA A 271 8.31 14.52 12.41
C ALA A 271 7.11 14.79 11.47
N PRO A 272 7.27 15.63 10.42
CA PRO A 272 6.19 15.88 9.46
C PRO A 272 5.63 14.59 8.84
N ALA A 273 6.49 13.60 8.57
CA ALA A 273 6.05 12.29 8.08
C ALA A 273 5.09 11.59 9.05
N ALA A 274 5.39 11.62 10.35
CA ALA A 274 4.54 11.01 11.37
C ALA A 274 3.18 11.72 11.47
N VAL A 275 3.15 13.04 11.38
CA VAL A 275 1.91 13.85 11.38
C VAL A 275 1.05 13.56 10.13
N ALA A 276 1.67 13.49 8.94
CA ALA A 276 0.97 13.17 7.70
C ALA A 276 0.35 11.75 7.73
N LEU A 277 1.05 10.79 8.33
CA LEU A 277 0.53 9.43 8.52
C LEU A 277 -0.57 9.38 9.60
N ALA A 278 -0.43 10.13 10.70
CA ALA A 278 -1.46 10.25 11.72
C ALA A 278 -2.76 10.81 11.13
N TRP A 279 -2.67 11.84 10.26
CA TRP A 279 -3.84 12.38 9.56
C TRP A 279 -4.59 11.31 8.73
N LEU A 280 -3.88 10.39 8.06
CA LEU A 280 -4.51 9.27 7.36
C LEU A 280 -5.17 8.28 8.33
N ARG A 281 -4.52 7.97 9.45
CA ARG A 281 -5.05 7.04 10.46
C ARG A 281 -6.34 7.58 11.11
N GLU A 282 -6.41 8.87 11.39
CA GLU A 282 -7.63 9.53 11.94
C GLU A 282 -8.85 9.40 11.01
N GLN A 283 -8.63 9.10 9.74
CA GLN A 283 -9.70 8.80 8.79
C GLN A 283 -10.11 7.33 8.76
N GLY A 284 -9.59 6.51 9.66
CA GLY A 284 -9.84 5.07 9.71
C GLY A 284 -9.16 4.30 8.57
N THR A 285 -8.08 4.85 7.98
CA THR A 285 -7.29 4.17 6.96
C THR A 285 -6.02 3.53 7.54
N VAL A 286 -5.47 2.54 6.85
CA VAL A 286 -4.21 1.87 7.20
C VAL A 286 -3.15 2.22 6.16
N PRO A 287 -2.34 3.26 6.35
CA PRO A 287 -1.35 3.69 5.36
C PRO A 287 -0.25 2.64 5.17
N ILE A 288 0.10 2.37 3.91
CA ILE A 288 1.20 1.47 3.54
C ILE A 288 2.47 2.29 3.36
N VAL A 289 3.37 2.22 4.32
CA VAL A 289 4.63 2.96 4.31
C VAL A 289 5.76 2.16 3.67
N GLY A 290 6.62 2.83 2.93
CA GLY A 290 7.88 2.27 2.44
C GLY A 290 9.07 2.98 3.09
N ALA A 291 10.18 2.26 3.27
CA ALA A 291 11.44 2.81 3.76
C ALA A 291 12.63 2.25 2.98
N ARG A 292 13.77 2.96 3.01
CA ARG A 292 15.07 2.51 2.49
C ARG A 292 16.06 2.24 3.62
N THR A 293 15.81 2.80 4.78
CA THR A 293 16.65 2.66 5.96
C THR A 293 15.80 2.41 7.20
N PRO A 294 16.31 1.71 8.23
CA PRO A 294 15.61 1.53 9.50
C PRO A 294 15.15 2.86 10.12
N GLY A 295 16.01 3.90 10.14
CA GLY A 295 15.64 5.19 10.70
C GLY A 295 14.47 5.87 9.96
N GLN A 296 14.31 5.69 8.64
CA GLN A 296 13.11 6.14 7.92
C GLN A 296 11.88 5.36 8.36
N LEU A 297 12.04 4.06 8.57
CA LEU A 297 10.94 3.22 9.05
C LEU A 297 10.53 3.61 10.46
N GLU A 298 11.47 3.75 11.37
CA GLU A 298 11.23 4.22 12.75
C GLU A 298 10.42 5.53 12.76
N THR A 299 10.88 6.55 11.99
CA THR A 299 10.14 7.83 11.85
C THR A 299 8.71 7.63 11.32
N ASN A 300 8.50 6.69 10.40
CA ASN A 300 7.15 6.40 9.90
C ASN A 300 6.30 5.71 10.98
N LEU A 301 6.90 4.82 11.78
CA LEU A 301 6.20 4.10 12.85
C LEU A 301 5.89 4.99 14.06
N ASP A 302 6.63 6.09 14.28
CA ASP A 302 6.32 7.09 15.30
C ASP A 302 4.92 7.69 15.12
N ALA A 303 4.36 7.62 13.90
CA ALA A 303 2.98 8.02 13.64
C ALA A 303 1.96 7.29 14.52
N ALA A 304 2.24 6.08 14.98
CA ALA A 304 1.38 5.35 15.92
C ALA A 304 1.21 6.07 17.26
N GLY A 305 2.21 6.86 17.67
CA GLY A 305 2.18 7.68 18.90
C GLY A 305 1.63 9.10 18.71
N VAL A 306 1.37 9.53 17.46
CA VAL A 306 0.87 10.88 17.18
C VAL A 306 -0.65 10.89 17.18
N SER A 307 -1.26 11.79 17.96
CA SER A 307 -2.70 12.05 17.97
C SER A 307 -2.93 13.51 17.62
N LEU A 308 -3.84 13.77 16.68
CA LEU A 308 -4.22 15.12 16.26
C LEU A 308 -5.42 15.60 17.08
N THR A 309 -5.39 16.87 17.50
CA THR A 309 -6.60 17.53 17.93
C THR A 309 -7.53 17.77 16.75
N GLU A 310 -8.83 17.92 16.99
CA GLU A 310 -9.81 18.25 15.96
C GLU A 310 -9.37 19.46 15.11
N SER A 311 -8.91 20.53 15.76
CA SER A 311 -8.40 21.73 15.07
C SER A 311 -7.17 21.47 14.19
N GLN A 312 -6.23 20.63 14.62
CA GLN A 312 -5.08 20.25 13.82
C GLN A 312 -5.47 19.41 12.61
N TYR A 313 -6.37 18.45 12.82
CA TYR A 313 -6.91 17.61 11.74
C TYR A 313 -7.66 18.46 10.69
N GLU A 314 -8.51 19.40 11.14
CA GLU A 314 -9.24 20.31 10.24
C GLU A 314 -8.28 21.21 9.45
N ARG A 315 -7.31 21.86 10.11
CA ARG A 315 -6.29 22.70 9.44
C ARG A 315 -5.58 21.94 8.31
N LEU A 316 -5.14 20.69 8.58
CA LEU A 316 -4.51 19.84 7.57
C LEU A 316 -5.47 19.47 6.44
N SER A 317 -6.74 19.20 6.77
CA SER A 317 -7.75 18.80 5.79
C SER A 317 -8.20 19.95 4.89
N GLU A 318 -8.24 21.18 5.40
CA GLU A 318 -8.60 22.38 4.65
C GLU A 318 -7.47 22.93 3.79
N ALA A 319 -6.22 22.71 4.19
CA ALA A 319 -5.05 23.07 3.41
C ALA A 319 -4.85 22.17 2.17
N ALA A 320 -5.39 20.96 2.21
CA ALA A 320 -5.16 19.86 1.29
C ALA A 320 -6.11 19.83 0.06
#